data_fd8eca4f139c70453f81f4f3d0c09085
#
_entry.id   fd8eca4f139c70453f81f4f3d0c09085
#
_cell.length_a   1.000
_cell.length_b   1.000
_cell.length_c   1.000
_cell.angle_alpha   90.00
_cell.angle_beta   90.00
_cell.angle_gamma   90.00
#
_symmetry.space_group_name_H-M   'P 1'
#
loop_
_entity.id
_entity.type
_entity.pdbx_description
1 polymer ?
#
loop_
_entity_poly.entity_id
_entity_poly.type
_entity_poly.pdbx_seq_one_letter_code
_entity_poly.pdbx_strand_id
1 'polypeptide(L)'
;MPAAELEEELAAGVVFWAYVRDQEITAVMGLQEVQDVTLVRHAYTRTAHQGRGLGSALLDHLRAQTRRPILIGTWKAATWAVRFYERHGFRLVSDEEKRRLLQRYWTVPERQIQESVVLADDRWRATS
;
A
#
# COMPACT_ATOMS: atom_id res chain seq x y z
N MET A 1 3.87 -14.61 3.48
CA MET A 1 5.18 -13.96 3.71
C MET A 1 6.03 -14.88 4.57
N PRO A 2 7.23 -15.24 4.13
CA PRO A 2 8.13 -16.03 4.97
C PRO A 2 8.54 -15.28 6.25
N ALA A 3 8.81 -16.01 7.30
CA ALA A 3 9.16 -15.42 8.60
C ALA A 3 10.38 -14.50 8.53
N ALA A 4 11.41 -14.86 7.76
CA ALA A 4 12.61 -14.03 7.61
C ALA A 4 12.28 -12.69 6.93
N GLU A 5 11.41 -12.70 5.92
CA GLU A 5 10.97 -11.48 5.25
C GLU A 5 10.16 -10.58 6.19
N LEU A 6 9.32 -11.18 7.03
CA LEU A 6 8.57 -10.44 8.04
C LEU A 6 9.51 -9.75 9.03
N GLU A 7 10.56 -10.43 9.48
CA GLU A 7 11.54 -9.85 10.40
C GLU A 7 12.26 -8.66 9.75
N GLU A 8 12.65 -8.76 8.49
CA GLU A 8 13.27 -7.66 7.75
C GLU A 8 12.34 -6.45 7.66
N GLU A 9 11.08 -6.68 7.33
CA GLU A 9 10.09 -5.61 7.21
C GLU A 9 9.83 -4.92 8.55
N LEU A 10 9.74 -5.68 9.63
CA LEU A 10 9.57 -5.10 10.97
C LEU A 10 10.79 -4.28 11.37
N ALA A 11 11.99 -4.74 11.05
CA ALA A 11 13.22 -4.01 11.33
C ALA A 11 13.30 -2.71 10.51
N ALA A 12 12.70 -2.67 9.33
CA ALA A 12 12.62 -1.47 8.48
C ALA A 12 11.52 -0.50 8.92
N GLY A 13 10.78 -0.82 9.99
CA GLY A 13 9.75 0.07 10.53
C GLY A 13 8.37 -0.13 9.94
N VAL A 14 8.10 -1.26 9.29
CA VAL A 14 6.76 -1.60 8.81
C VAL A 14 5.92 -2.07 9.97
N VAL A 15 4.76 -1.46 10.17
CA VAL A 15 3.79 -1.87 11.18
C VAL A 15 2.65 -2.58 10.47
N PHE A 16 2.36 -3.81 10.90
CA PHE A 16 1.31 -4.61 10.28
C PHE A 16 0.02 -4.55 11.09
N TRP A 17 -1.08 -4.47 10.36
CA TRP A 17 -2.44 -4.53 10.90
C TRP A 17 -3.11 -5.73 10.28
N ALA A 18 -3.83 -6.50 11.08
CA ALA A 18 -4.49 -7.70 10.61
C ALA A 18 -5.96 -7.68 10.99
N TYR A 19 -6.80 -8.16 10.08
CA TYR A 19 -8.20 -8.45 10.37
C TYR A 19 -8.29 -9.91 10.80
N VAL A 20 -8.71 -10.13 12.04
CA VAL A 20 -8.77 -11.46 12.64
C VAL A 20 -10.24 -11.84 12.84
N ARG A 21 -10.62 -13.02 12.36
CA ARG A 21 -11.96 -13.55 12.52
C ARG A 21 -11.85 -15.03 12.90
N ASP A 22 -12.54 -15.44 13.94
CA ASP A 22 -12.54 -16.82 14.43
C ASP A 22 -11.10 -17.35 14.66
N GLN A 23 -10.24 -16.49 15.22
CA GLN A 23 -8.84 -16.77 15.50
C GLN A 23 -7.97 -16.97 14.25
N GLU A 24 -8.49 -16.62 13.07
CA GLU A 24 -7.73 -16.67 11.82
C GLU A 24 -7.48 -15.27 11.27
N ILE A 25 -6.28 -15.05 10.74
CA ILE A 25 -5.95 -13.82 10.02
C ILE A 25 -6.56 -13.92 8.63
N THR A 26 -7.48 -13.02 8.31
CA THR A 26 -8.18 -13.01 7.02
C THR A 26 -7.69 -11.92 6.08
N ALA A 27 -7.12 -10.85 6.61
CA ALA A 27 -6.52 -9.78 5.83
C ALA A 27 -5.37 -9.15 6.60
N VAL A 28 -4.36 -8.71 5.88
CA VAL A 28 -3.18 -8.04 6.46
C VAL A 28 -2.82 -6.84 5.59
N MET A 29 -2.40 -5.76 6.23
CA MET A 29 -1.90 -4.60 5.53
C MET A 29 -0.83 -3.93 6.38
N GLY A 30 0.30 -3.60 5.79
CA GLY A 30 1.40 -2.96 6.48
C GLY A 30 1.49 -1.48 6.15
N LEU A 31 1.89 -0.69 7.14
CA LEU A 31 2.22 0.72 6.98
C LEU A 31 3.68 0.96 7.34
N GLN A 32 4.36 1.74 6.52
CA GLN A 32 5.72 2.18 6.79
C GLN A 32 5.76 3.70 6.64
N GLU A 33 6.22 4.39 7.67
CA GLU A 33 6.44 5.83 7.58
C GLU A 33 7.84 6.07 7.00
N VAL A 34 7.89 6.78 5.88
CA VAL A 34 9.13 7.10 5.18
C VAL A 34 9.14 8.59 4.90
N GLN A 35 10.11 9.29 5.46
CA GLN A 35 10.24 10.75 5.31
C GLN A 35 8.92 11.45 5.67
N ASP A 36 8.25 12.05 4.68
CA ASP A 36 7.03 12.82 4.88
C ASP A 36 5.75 12.10 4.46
N VAL A 37 5.85 10.81 4.10
CA VAL A 37 4.69 10.03 3.63
C VAL A 37 4.55 8.73 4.41
N THR A 38 3.38 8.10 4.25
CA THR A 38 3.12 6.75 4.74
C THR A 38 2.93 5.84 3.53
N LEU A 39 3.69 4.74 3.48
CA LEU A 39 3.56 3.75 2.41
C LEU A 39 2.70 2.59 2.87
N VAL A 40 1.79 2.14 2.02
CA VAL A 40 1.07 0.87 2.24
C VAL A 40 1.95 -0.25 1.67
N ARG A 41 2.24 -1.24 2.51
CA ARG A 41 3.10 -2.37 2.16
C ARG A 41 2.36 -3.68 2.42
N HIS A 42 2.52 -4.65 1.53
CA HIS A 42 2.09 -6.05 1.74
C HIS A 42 0.60 -6.18 2.08
N ALA A 43 -0.27 -5.56 1.26
CA ALA A 43 -1.70 -5.73 1.41
C ALA A 43 -2.14 -7.11 0.91
N TYR A 44 -2.87 -7.85 1.73
CA TYR A 44 -3.31 -9.20 1.40
C TYR A 44 -4.65 -9.52 2.06
N THR A 45 -5.53 -10.20 1.31
CA THR A 45 -6.79 -10.75 1.84
C THR A 45 -6.89 -12.20 1.35
N ARG A 46 -7.23 -13.13 2.26
CA ARG A 46 -7.43 -14.53 1.89
C ARG A 46 -8.49 -14.63 0.80
N THR A 47 -8.26 -15.48 -0.19
CA THR A 47 -9.15 -15.67 -1.33
C THR A 47 -10.59 -15.96 -0.91
N ALA A 48 -10.78 -16.80 0.12
CA ALA A 48 -12.10 -17.16 0.62
C ALA A 48 -12.87 -15.97 1.20
N HIS A 49 -12.19 -14.88 1.54
CA HIS A 49 -12.79 -13.70 2.15
C HIS A 49 -12.76 -12.46 1.26
N GLN A 50 -12.24 -12.59 0.04
CA GLN A 50 -12.25 -11.48 -0.91
C GLN A 50 -13.69 -11.11 -1.27
N GLY A 51 -13.93 -9.82 -1.44
CA GLY A 51 -15.26 -9.30 -1.77
C GLY A 51 -16.18 -9.09 -0.57
N ARG A 52 -15.73 -9.37 0.66
CA ARG A 52 -16.53 -9.18 1.87
C ARG A 52 -16.27 -7.87 2.60
N GLY A 53 -15.60 -6.94 1.94
CA GLY A 53 -15.32 -5.64 2.53
C GLY A 53 -14.22 -5.62 3.58
N LEU A 54 -13.48 -6.71 3.77
CA LEU A 54 -12.42 -6.78 4.79
C LEU A 54 -11.24 -5.86 4.45
N GLY A 55 -10.85 -5.84 3.18
CA GLY A 55 -9.81 -4.93 2.73
C GLY A 55 -10.20 -3.47 2.90
N SER A 56 -11.47 -3.15 2.62
CA SER A 56 -12.00 -1.80 2.79
C SER A 56 -11.99 -1.37 4.25
N ALA A 57 -12.45 -2.25 5.15
CA ALA A 57 -12.48 -1.96 6.59
C ALA A 57 -11.06 -1.74 7.12
N LEU A 58 -10.12 -2.57 6.69
CA LEU A 58 -8.74 -2.47 7.13
C LEU A 58 -8.08 -1.18 6.60
N LEU A 59 -8.32 -0.87 5.33
CA LEU A 59 -7.77 0.36 4.73
C LEU A 59 -8.32 1.61 5.42
N ASP A 60 -9.62 1.65 5.71
CA ASP A 60 -10.22 2.77 6.43
C ASP A 60 -9.62 2.94 7.82
N HIS A 61 -9.40 1.83 8.52
CA HIS A 61 -8.75 1.84 9.82
C HIS A 61 -7.32 2.40 9.73
N LEU A 62 -6.56 1.97 8.73
CA LEU A 62 -5.18 2.42 8.54
C LEU A 62 -5.10 3.90 8.18
N ARG A 63 -6.02 4.41 7.39
CA ARG A 63 -6.06 5.83 7.05
C ARG A 63 -6.25 6.70 8.28
N ALA A 64 -6.93 6.20 9.28
CA ALA A 64 -7.11 6.90 10.55
C ALA A 64 -5.86 6.88 11.44
N GLN A 65 -4.90 5.99 11.16
CA GLN A 65 -3.67 5.86 11.96
C GLN A 65 -2.58 6.83 11.58
N THR A 66 -2.71 7.54 10.47
CA THR A 66 -1.70 8.49 10.01
C THR A 66 -2.36 9.77 9.51
N ARG A 67 -1.65 10.88 9.63
CA ARG A 67 -2.06 12.16 9.06
C ARG A 67 -1.25 12.49 7.81
N ARG A 68 -0.23 11.71 7.53
CA ARG A 68 0.63 11.89 6.36
C ARG A 68 -0.08 11.44 5.10
N PRO A 69 0.31 11.98 3.93
CA PRO A 69 -0.16 11.43 2.66
C PRO A 69 0.17 9.94 2.55
N ILE A 70 -0.76 9.17 2.05
CA ILE A 70 -0.58 7.73 1.88
C ILE A 70 -0.29 7.44 0.40
N LEU A 71 0.80 6.75 0.14
CA LEU A 71 1.19 6.32 -1.20
C LEU A 71 1.16 4.80 -1.28
N ILE A 72 0.68 4.29 -2.41
CA ILE A 72 0.59 2.86 -2.67
C ILE A 72 1.28 2.55 -3.99
N GLY A 73 2.26 1.65 -3.95
CA GLY A 73 2.90 1.13 -5.16
C GLY A 73 2.39 -0.26 -5.45
N THR A 74 1.99 -0.53 -6.69
CA THR A 74 1.56 -1.86 -7.11
C THR A 74 1.92 -2.10 -8.57
N TRP A 75 1.84 -3.36 -9.01
CA TRP A 75 2.09 -3.70 -10.41
C TRP A 75 0.99 -3.13 -11.30
N LYS A 76 1.36 -2.53 -12.43
CA LYS A 76 0.37 -1.97 -13.35
C LYS A 76 -0.57 -3.04 -13.92
N ALA A 77 -0.12 -4.29 -13.98
CA ALA A 77 -0.95 -5.41 -14.43
C ALA A 77 -2.02 -5.81 -13.41
N ALA A 78 -1.88 -5.39 -12.15
CA ALA A 78 -2.85 -5.69 -11.10
C ALA A 78 -4.03 -4.71 -11.15
N THR A 79 -4.79 -4.72 -12.24
CA THR A 79 -5.88 -3.77 -12.48
C THR A 79 -6.95 -3.81 -11.40
N TRP A 80 -7.20 -4.99 -10.82
CA TRP A 80 -8.17 -5.14 -9.73
C TRP A 80 -7.73 -4.39 -8.46
N ALA A 81 -6.44 -4.37 -8.17
CA ALA A 81 -5.91 -3.63 -7.03
C ALA A 81 -6.01 -2.12 -7.26
N VAL A 82 -5.66 -1.67 -8.45
CA VAL A 82 -5.79 -0.26 -8.83
C VAL A 82 -7.23 0.21 -8.66
N ARG A 83 -8.19 -0.55 -9.18
CA ARG A 83 -9.61 -0.21 -9.05
C ARG A 83 -10.07 -0.18 -7.60
N PHE A 84 -9.60 -1.13 -6.80
CA PHE A 84 -9.92 -1.17 -5.37
C PHE A 84 -9.49 0.13 -4.69
N TYR A 85 -8.25 0.57 -4.90
CA TYR A 85 -7.76 1.79 -4.28
C TYR A 85 -8.44 3.04 -4.83
N GLU A 86 -8.73 3.07 -6.12
CA GLU A 86 -9.47 4.20 -6.72
C GLU A 86 -10.85 4.37 -6.09
N ARG A 87 -11.54 3.26 -5.79
CA ARG A 87 -12.83 3.33 -5.10
C ARG A 87 -12.73 3.86 -3.68
N HIS A 88 -11.54 3.85 -3.10
CA HIS A 88 -11.31 4.33 -1.74
C HIS A 88 -10.65 5.70 -1.67
N GLY A 89 -10.75 6.47 -2.75
CA GLY A 89 -10.29 7.85 -2.76
C GLY A 89 -8.83 8.04 -3.15
N PHE A 90 -8.18 6.99 -3.63
CA PHE A 90 -6.82 7.08 -4.17
C PHE A 90 -6.88 7.38 -5.66
N ARG A 91 -5.88 8.08 -6.17
CA ARG A 91 -5.78 8.38 -7.59
C ARG A 91 -4.41 7.95 -8.13
N LEU A 92 -4.40 7.49 -9.38
CA LEU A 92 -3.15 7.21 -10.07
C LEU A 92 -2.40 8.51 -10.32
N VAL A 93 -1.11 8.53 -10.00
CA VAL A 93 -0.26 9.65 -10.36
C VAL A 93 0.25 9.46 -11.80
N SER A 94 0.75 10.54 -12.40
CA SER A 94 1.34 10.47 -13.75
C SER A 94 2.59 9.60 -13.76
N ASP A 95 3.02 9.15 -14.94
CA ASP A 95 4.24 8.35 -15.07
C ASP A 95 5.47 9.11 -14.58
N GLU A 96 5.53 10.40 -14.82
CA GLU A 96 6.63 11.23 -14.35
C GLU A 96 6.64 11.30 -12.82
N GLU A 97 5.50 11.53 -12.21
CA GLU A 97 5.35 11.55 -10.75
C GLU A 97 5.68 10.18 -10.14
N LYS A 98 5.16 9.12 -10.76
CA LYS A 98 5.45 7.75 -10.34
C LYS A 98 6.95 7.50 -10.26
N ARG A 99 7.69 7.89 -11.28
CA ARG A 99 9.13 7.68 -11.33
C ARG A 99 9.84 8.40 -10.18
N ARG A 100 9.48 9.65 -9.94
CA ARG A 100 10.05 10.42 -8.84
C ARG A 100 9.76 9.79 -7.48
N LEU A 101 8.50 9.37 -7.27
CA LEU A 101 8.08 8.78 -5.99
C LEU A 101 8.74 7.44 -5.73
N LEU A 102 8.82 6.57 -6.73
CA LEU A 102 9.46 5.27 -6.57
C LEU A 102 10.95 5.40 -6.30
N GLN A 103 11.62 6.34 -6.94
CA GLN A 103 13.04 6.59 -6.69
C GLN A 103 13.27 7.18 -5.30
N ARG A 104 12.38 8.06 -4.85
CA ARG A 104 12.54 8.76 -3.57
C ARG A 104 12.18 7.89 -2.37
N TYR A 105 11.08 7.16 -2.43
CA TYR A 105 10.52 6.47 -1.27
C TYR A 105 10.70 4.96 -1.28
N TRP A 106 10.85 4.33 -2.43
CA TRP A 106 10.98 2.87 -2.54
C TRP A 106 12.39 2.41 -2.89
N THR A 107 13.13 3.22 -3.62
CA THR A 107 14.51 2.90 -4.06
C THR A 107 14.57 1.57 -4.81
N VAL A 108 13.72 1.41 -5.81
CA VAL A 108 13.57 0.16 -6.56
C VAL A 108 14.29 0.23 -7.92
N PRO A 109 14.64 -0.93 -8.53
CA PRO A 109 15.29 -0.95 -9.84
C PRO A 109 14.41 -0.37 -10.94
N GLU A 110 15.05 0.12 -12.01
CA GLU A 110 14.38 0.73 -13.15
C GLU A 110 13.30 -0.19 -13.75
N ARG A 111 13.57 -1.48 -13.86
CA ARG A 111 12.58 -2.43 -14.38
C ARG A 111 11.31 -2.45 -13.55
N GLN A 112 11.44 -2.40 -12.24
CA GLN A 112 10.29 -2.37 -11.35
C GLN A 112 9.53 -1.07 -11.47
N ILE A 113 10.24 0.05 -11.68
CA ILE A 113 9.60 1.34 -11.92
C ILE A 113 8.70 1.27 -13.16
N GLN A 114 9.22 0.69 -14.25
CA GLN A 114 8.47 0.57 -15.51
C GLN A 114 7.20 -0.28 -15.36
N GLU A 115 7.25 -1.32 -14.53
CA GLU A 115 6.15 -2.27 -14.38
C GLU A 115 5.18 -1.89 -13.26
N SER A 116 5.41 -0.77 -12.57
CA SER A 116 4.61 -0.36 -11.43
C SER A 116 3.79 0.88 -11.72
N VAL A 117 2.77 1.07 -10.88
CA VAL A 117 2.03 2.33 -10.79
C VAL A 117 2.04 2.77 -9.34
N VAL A 118 1.81 4.06 -9.11
CA VAL A 118 1.67 4.62 -7.76
C VAL A 118 0.33 5.33 -7.66
N LEU A 119 -0.35 5.10 -6.56
CA LEU A 119 -1.58 5.80 -6.23
C LEU A 119 -1.34 6.64 -4.97
N ALA A 120 -2.02 7.76 -4.89
CA ALA A 120 -1.91 8.68 -3.76
C ALA A 120 -3.30 9.03 -3.26
N ASP A 121 -3.42 9.23 -1.93
CA ASP A 121 -4.68 9.69 -1.37
C ASP A 121 -4.82 11.20 -1.54
N ASP A 122 -5.93 11.74 -1.03
CA ASP A 122 -6.28 13.16 -1.17
C ASP A 122 -5.35 14.09 -0.39
N ARG A 123 -4.55 13.57 0.52
CA ARG A 123 -3.56 14.34 1.29
C ARG A 123 -2.30 14.63 0.50
N TRP A 124 -2.04 13.85 -0.53
CA TRP A 124 -0.86 14.04 -1.37
C TRP A 124 -1.11 15.16 -2.38
N ARG A 125 -0.14 16.06 -2.48
CA ARG A 125 -0.16 17.09 -3.50
C ARG A 125 1.09 16.96 -4.33
N ALA A 126 0.89 16.80 -5.64
CA ALA A 126 2.02 16.74 -6.56
C ALA A 126 2.81 18.04 -6.49
N THR A 127 4.13 17.92 -6.35
CA THR A 127 5.01 19.07 -6.43
C THR A 127 5.23 19.39 -7.90
N SER A 128 4.90 20.58 -8.28
CA SER A 128 5.12 21.06 -9.65
C SER A 128 6.59 21.36 -9.88
#